data_e2e41736845b5d86edecbadfb1f0c693
#
_entry.id   e2e41736845b5d86edecbadfb1f0c693
#
_cell.length_a   1.000
_cell.length_b   1.000
_cell.length_c   1.000
_cell.angle_alpha   90.00
_cell.angle_beta   90.00
_cell.angle_gamma   90.00
#
_symmetry.space_group_name_H-M   'P 1'
#
loop_
_entity.id
_entity.type
_entity.pdbx_description
1 polymer ?
#
loop_
_entity_poly.entity_id
_entity_poly.type
_entity_poly.pdbx_seq_one_letter_code
_entity_poly.pdbx_strand_id
1 'polypeptide(L)'
;MNPIKQDTKKGKLRFVRNCFPHKGYLWNYGAFPQTWEDPNVTHPETKQNGDNDPLDVCEIGELVAKPGEVKQVKVLGVMALLDEGETDWKIIVIDINDPLAPRLNDVEDVERHLPGLLRATNEWFRIYKIPDGKPENQFAFSGECKNKKYAMDVVRECAESWEKLITGKTPKGDINLYVERNYDSTNT
;
A
#
# COMPACT_ATOMS: atom_id res chain seq x y z
N MET A 1 12.27 -7.88 10.42
CA MET A 1 11.96 -6.78 9.46
C MET A 1 11.94 -7.36 8.06
N ASN A 2 10.88 -7.17 7.32
CA ASN A 2 10.85 -7.53 5.90
C ASN A 2 11.48 -6.39 5.09
N PRO A 3 12.66 -6.57 4.49
CA PRO A 3 13.23 -5.53 3.64
C PRO A 3 12.38 -5.37 2.37
N ILE A 4 12.13 -4.13 1.97
CA ILE A 4 11.56 -3.85 0.67
C ILE A 4 12.55 -4.26 -0.40
N LYS A 5 12.15 -5.12 -1.31
CA LYS A 5 12.99 -5.67 -2.38
C LYS A 5 12.30 -5.45 -3.73
N GLN A 6 13.12 -5.41 -4.79
CA GLN A 6 12.60 -5.49 -6.16
C GLN A 6 11.82 -6.79 -6.34
N ASP A 7 10.55 -6.68 -6.73
CA ASP A 7 9.71 -7.83 -6.98
C ASP A 7 10.17 -8.64 -8.22
N THR A 8 9.99 -9.96 -8.14
CA THR A 8 10.38 -10.89 -9.20
C THR A 8 9.25 -11.86 -9.51
N LYS A 9 9.07 -12.19 -10.79
CA LYS A 9 8.12 -13.19 -11.26
C LYS A 9 8.81 -14.13 -12.23
N LYS A 10 8.78 -15.45 -11.95
CA LYS A 10 9.43 -16.48 -12.78
C LYS A 10 10.92 -16.19 -13.02
N GLY A 11 11.63 -15.73 -11.99
CA GLY A 11 13.07 -15.43 -12.02
C GLY A 11 13.46 -14.16 -12.79
N LYS A 12 12.50 -13.31 -13.16
CA LYS A 12 12.73 -12.02 -13.83
C LYS A 12 12.20 -10.88 -12.96
N LEU A 13 12.83 -9.70 -13.05
CA LEU A 13 12.32 -8.49 -12.42
C LEU A 13 10.89 -8.22 -12.87
N ARG A 14 10.01 -7.92 -11.92
CA ARG A 14 8.62 -7.56 -12.19
C ARG A 14 8.46 -6.05 -12.08
N PHE A 15 7.79 -5.48 -13.06
CA PHE A 15 7.40 -4.07 -13.11
C PHE A 15 5.90 -3.95 -13.37
N VAL A 16 5.27 -2.90 -12.86
CA VAL A 16 3.90 -2.59 -13.22
C VAL A 16 3.82 -2.27 -14.71
N ARG A 17 2.80 -2.79 -15.37
CA ARG A 17 2.57 -2.52 -16.80
C ARG A 17 1.79 -1.22 -16.98
N ASN A 18 2.04 -0.57 -18.12
CA ASN A 18 1.18 0.55 -18.53
C ASN A 18 -0.25 0.05 -18.75
N CYS A 19 -1.21 0.81 -18.25
CA CYS A 19 -2.63 0.57 -18.44
C CYS A 19 -3.25 1.85 -18.99
N PHE A 20 -3.65 1.84 -20.28
CA PHE A 20 -4.20 3.04 -20.93
C PHE A 20 -5.34 3.64 -20.08
N PRO A 21 -5.35 4.98 -19.87
CA PRO A 21 -4.42 5.99 -20.42
C PRO A 21 -3.14 6.21 -19.60
N HIS A 22 -2.87 5.39 -18.58
CA HIS A 22 -1.81 5.61 -17.60
C HIS A 22 -0.50 4.91 -17.99
N LYS A 23 0.61 5.56 -17.66
CA LYS A 23 1.98 5.03 -17.81
C LYS A 23 2.59 4.87 -16.43
N GLY A 24 2.54 3.64 -15.87
CA GLY A 24 2.97 3.36 -14.50
C GLY A 24 1.97 3.85 -13.45
N TYR A 25 2.49 4.13 -12.25
CA TYR A 25 1.70 4.61 -11.12
C TYR A 25 1.30 6.08 -11.26
N LEU A 26 0.17 6.45 -10.63
CA LEU A 26 -0.27 7.86 -10.55
C LEU A 26 0.36 8.61 -9.38
N TRP A 27 0.87 7.88 -8.39
CA TRP A 27 1.38 8.36 -7.10
C TRP A 27 2.80 7.85 -6.89
N ASN A 28 3.47 8.36 -5.88
CA ASN A 28 4.59 7.63 -5.30
C ASN A 28 4.03 6.42 -4.56
N TYR A 29 4.33 5.21 -5.05
CA TYR A 29 3.84 3.98 -4.46
C TYR A 29 4.86 3.39 -3.52
N GLY A 30 4.44 3.00 -2.33
CA GLY A 30 5.31 2.45 -1.31
C GLY A 30 4.54 1.66 -0.27
N ALA A 31 5.16 1.43 0.90
CA ALA A 31 4.52 0.72 1.99
C ALA A 31 4.87 1.35 3.34
N PHE A 32 3.99 1.21 4.32
CA PHE A 32 4.31 1.51 5.71
C PHE A 32 5.24 0.43 6.27
N PRO A 33 6.42 0.79 6.80
CA PRO A 33 7.26 -0.17 7.51
C PRO A 33 6.56 -0.63 8.79
N GLN A 34 6.92 -1.84 9.25
CA GLN A 34 6.38 -2.42 10.48
C GLN A 34 4.85 -2.58 10.46
N THR A 35 4.31 -2.93 9.30
CA THR A 35 2.91 -3.32 9.10
C THR A 35 2.83 -4.66 8.38
N TRP A 36 1.70 -5.34 8.53
CA TRP A 36 1.43 -6.62 7.86
C TRP A 36 -0.07 -6.86 7.77
N GLU A 37 -0.53 -7.15 6.57
CA GLU A 37 -1.91 -7.55 6.28
C GLU A 37 -2.02 -9.07 6.47
N ASP A 38 -2.42 -9.48 7.69
CA ASP A 38 -2.41 -10.88 8.13
C ASP A 38 -3.37 -11.76 7.30
N PRO A 39 -2.86 -12.74 6.53
CA PRO A 39 -3.69 -13.62 5.69
C PRO A 39 -4.52 -14.63 6.50
N ASN A 40 -4.29 -14.73 7.82
CA ASN A 40 -5.05 -15.63 8.68
C ASN A 40 -6.28 -14.95 9.33
N VAL A 41 -6.46 -13.66 9.12
CA VAL A 41 -7.52 -12.87 9.73
C VAL A 41 -8.47 -12.36 8.66
N THR A 42 -9.74 -12.74 8.76
CA THR A 42 -10.80 -12.22 7.88
C THR A 42 -11.29 -10.88 8.41
N HIS A 43 -11.18 -9.84 7.62
CA HIS A 43 -11.65 -8.52 8.00
C HIS A 43 -13.20 -8.49 8.06
N PRO A 44 -13.81 -7.95 9.13
CA PRO A 44 -15.24 -8.06 9.37
C PRO A 44 -16.13 -7.35 8.34
N GLU A 45 -15.63 -6.31 7.68
CA GLU A 45 -16.41 -5.54 6.70
C GLU A 45 -16.12 -5.98 5.25
N THR A 46 -14.86 -6.21 4.88
CA THR A 46 -14.51 -6.65 3.51
C THR A 46 -14.81 -8.13 3.27
N LYS A 47 -14.90 -8.94 4.34
CA LYS A 47 -15.12 -10.39 4.32
C LYS A 47 -14.01 -11.19 3.62
N GLN A 48 -12.85 -10.58 3.44
CA GLN A 48 -11.66 -11.19 2.85
C GLN A 48 -10.50 -11.14 3.85
N ASN A 49 -9.52 -12.00 3.66
CA ASN A 49 -8.29 -12.03 4.46
C ASN A 49 -7.30 -10.97 3.94
N GLY A 50 -6.27 -10.66 4.75
CA GLY A 50 -5.16 -9.84 4.29
C GLY A 50 -4.34 -10.55 3.21
N ASP A 51 -3.57 -9.79 2.44
CA ASP A 51 -2.80 -10.26 1.27
C ASP A 51 -1.38 -10.73 1.60
N ASN A 52 -1.01 -10.77 2.88
CA ASN A 52 0.30 -11.18 3.37
C ASN A 52 1.45 -10.22 3.07
N ASP A 53 1.17 -9.02 2.60
CA ASP A 53 2.15 -7.98 2.31
C ASP A 53 2.15 -6.85 3.36
N PRO A 54 3.17 -5.98 3.40
CA PRO A 54 3.10 -4.74 4.16
C PRO A 54 2.01 -3.82 3.62
N LEU A 55 1.45 -2.98 4.51
CA LEU A 55 0.37 -2.05 4.17
C LEU A 55 0.80 -1.03 3.10
N ASP A 56 0.11 -1.02 1.97
CA ASP A 56 0.41 -0.21 0.80
C ASP A 56 0.05 1.27 0.95
N VAL A 57 0.86 2.11 0.35
CA VAL A 57 0.75 3.58 0.41
C VAL A 57 0.72 4.19 -0.98
N CYS A 58 -0.24 5.10 -1.21
CA CYS A 58 -0.31 6.01 -2.36
C CYS A 58 -0.02 7.43 -1.86
N GLU A 59 1.21 7.91 -2.03
CA GLU A 59 1.60 9.26 -1.65
C GLU A 59 1.32 10.21 -2.81
N ILE A 60 0.45 11.22 -2.57
CA ILE A 60 -0.19 12.06 -3.59
C ILE A 60 0.45 13.43 -3.80
N GLY A 61 1.61 13.69 -3.17
CA GLY A 61 2.35 14.93 -3.32
C GLY A 61 2.91 15.16 -4.73
N GLU A 62 3.36 16.38 -4.99
CA GLU A 62 3.84 16.79 -6.31
C GLU A 62 5.26 16.28 -6.64
N LEU A 63 6.08 15.95 -5.64
CA LEU A 63 7.46 15.54 -5.83
C LEU A 63 7.56 14.03 -6.08
N VAL A 64 8.27 13.65 -7.14
CA VAL A 64 8.56 12.24 -7.43
C VAL A 64 9.58 11.70 -6.43
N ALA A 65 9.20 10.65 -5.69
CA ALA A 65 10.06 9.98 -4.73
C ALA A 65 11.14 9.13 -5.43
N LYS A 66 12.27 8.96 -4.76
CA LYS A 66 13.31 8.02 -5.20
C LYS A 66 13.03 6.62 -4.66
N PRO A 67 13.36 5.55 -5.41
CA PRO A 67 13.27 4.18 -4.88
C PRO A 67 14.04 4.04 -3.56
N GLY A 68 13.38 3.49 -2.53
CA GLY A 68 13.96 3.31 -1.19
C GLY A 68 13.93 4.56 -0.30
N GLU A 69 13.39 5.68 -0.77
CA GLU A 69 13.23 6.88 0.05
C GLU A 69 12.24 6.65 1.18
N VAL A 70 12.62 7.09 2.40
CA VAL A 70 11.75 7.04 3.58
C VAL A 70 11.26 8.44 3.88
N LYS A 71 9.93 8.60 3.96
CA LYS A 71 9.27 9.90 4.16
C LYS A 71 8.36 9.88 5.38
N GLN A 72 8.23 11.01 6.03
CA GLN A 72 7.13 11.25 6.97
C GLN A 72 5.90 11.70 6.19
N VAL A 73 4.77 11.07 6.44
CA VAL A 73 3.53 11.32 5.70
C VAL A 73 2.36 11.61 6.63
N LYS A 74 1.40 12.33 6.12
CA LYS A 74 0.10 12.56 6.74
C LYS A 74 -0.93 11.63 6.09
N VAL A 75 -1.58 10.80 6.90
CA VAL A 75 -2.67 9.92 6.46
C VAL A 75 -3.92 10.73 6.19
N LEU A 76 -4.58 10.48 5.06
CA LEU A 76 -5.76 11.19 4.59
C LEU A 76 -6.99 10.29 4.42
N GLY A 77 -6.81 9.04 4.01
CA GLY A 77 -7.90 8.11 3.79
C GLY A 77 -7.41 6.73 3.39
N VAL A 78 -8.33 5.80 3.12
CA VAL A 78 -8.01 4.43 2.70
C VAL A 78 -9.06 3.90 1.74
N MET A 79 -8.62 3.15 0.74
CA MET A 79 -9.45 2.36 -0.16
C MET A 79 -9.20 0.87 0.09
N ALA A 80 -10.26 0.06 0.05
CA ALA A 80 -10.18 -1.38 0.22
C ALA A 80 -10.29 -2.08 -1.13
N LEU A 81 -9.15 -2.36 -1.75
CA LEU A 81 -9.09 -3.17 -2.96
C LEU A 81 -9.40 -4.64 -2.62
N LEU A 82 -10.23 -5.29 -3.43
CA LEU A 82 -10.48 -6.73 -3.37
C LEU A 82 -9.72 -7.37 -4.53
N ASP A 83 -8.55 -7.89 -4.22
CA ASP A 83 -7.63 -8.45 -5.20
C ASP A 83 -7.59 -9.98 -5.09
N GLU A 84 -8.08 -10.67 -6.10
CA GLU A 84 -8.09 -12.14 -6.19
C GLU A 84 -8.64 -12.87 -4.93
N GLY A 85 -9.53 -12.23 -4.17
CA GLY A 85 -10.15 -12.78 -2.96
C GLY A 85 -9.46 -12.38 -1.66
N GLU A 86 -8.56 -11.42 -1.71
CA GLU A 86 -7.87 -10.84 -0.56
C GLU A 86 -8.22 -9.36 -0.41
N THR A 87 -8.14 -8.84 0.81
CA THR A 87 -8.20 -7.40 1.07
C THR A 87 -6.81 -6.85 0.98
N ASP A 88 -6.64 -5.89 0.10
CA ASP A 88 -5.40 -5.16 -0.14
C ASP A 88 -5.68 -3.67 0.08
N TRP A 89 -5.28 -3.15 1.24
CA TRP A 89 -5.54 -1.78 1.63
C TRP A 89 -4.62 -0.80 0.91
N LYS A 90 -5.21 0.29 0.39
CA LYS A 90 -4.47 1.39 -0.27
C LYS A 90 -4.64 2.66 0.54
N ILE A 91 -3.63 3.00 1.35
CA ILE A 91 -3.65 4.20 2.19
C ILE A 91 -3.28 5.42 1.35
N ILE A 92 -4.14 6.44 1.36
CA ILE A 92 -3.88 7.73 0.72
C ILE A 92 -3.16 8.63 1.72
N VAL A 93 -1.97 9.08 1.34
CA VAL A 93 -1.13 9.93 2.19
C VAL A 93 -0.53 11.09 1.42
N ILE A 94 0.00 12.10 2.12
CA ILE A 94 0.81 13.16 1.55
C ILE A 94 2.07 13.39 2.38
N ASP A 95 3.21 13.62 1.72
CA ASP A 95 4.46 14.03 2.38
C ASP A 95 4.20 15.28 3.23
N ILE A 96 4.66 15.28 4.49
CA ILE A 96 4.45 16.42 5.39
C ILE A 96 5.11 17.71 4.90
N ASN A 97 6.13 17.58 4.04
CA ASN A 97 6.85 18.71 3.44
C ASN A 97 6.24 19.19 2.12
N ASP A 98 5.21 18.53 1.62
CA ASP A 98 4.52 18.96 0.41
C ASP A 98 3.81 20.30 0.64
N PRO A 99 3.86 21.26 -0.31
CA PRO A 99 3.19 22.56 -0.17
C PRO A 99 1.69 22.46 0.08
N LEU A 100 1.05 21.37 -0.36
CA LEU A 100 -0.39 21.14 -0.18
C LEU A 100 -0.72 20.48 1.17
N ALA A 101 0.25 19.85 1.84
CA ALA A 101 0.04 19.10 3.08
C ALA A 101 -0.69 19.90 4.19
N PRO A 102 -0.46 21.21 4.40
CA PRO A 102 -1.20 21.98 5.39
C PRO A 102 -2.71 22.09 5.12
N ARG A 103 -3.13 21.92 3.86
CA ARG A 103 -4.54 22.04 3.43
C ARG A 103 -5.28 20.72 3.38
N LEU A 104 -4.56 19.58 3.42
CA LEU A 104 -5.14 18.23 3.37
C LEU A 104 -5.14 17.64 4.78
N ASN A 105 -6.31 17.44 5.37
CA ASN A 105 -6.46 16.89 6.71
C ASN A 105 -7.31 15.63 6.77
N ASP A 106 -8.18 15.44 5.76
CA ASP A 106 -9.04 14.26 5.60
C ASP A 106 -9.36 14.06 4.11
N VAL A 107 -10.09 13.00 3.78
CA VAL A 107 -10.46 12.61 2.42
C VAL A 107 -11.25 13.70 1.67
N GLU A 108 -12.10 14.47 2.36
CA GLU A 108 -12.87 15.54 1.78
C GLU A 108 -11.99 16.71 1.28
N ASP A 109 -10.85 16.94 1.94
CA ASP A 109 -9.89 17.94 1.49
C ASP A 109 -9.18 17.47 0.20
N VAL A 110 -8.94 16.15 0.07
CA VAL A 110 -8.40 15.59 -1.18
C VAL A 110 -9.35 15.87 -2.35
N GLU A 111 -10.65 15.60 -2.20
CA GLU A 111 -11.63 15.91 -3.26
C GLU A 111 -11.73 17.42 -3.56
N ARG A 112 -11.60 18.26 -2.54
CA ARG A 112 -11.66 19.73 -2.71
C ARG A 112 -10.46 20.30 -3.44
N HIS A 113 -9.25 19.83 -3.13
CA HIS A 113 -8.00 20.41 -3.63
C HIS A 113 -7.42 19.65 -4.82
N LEU A 114 -7.75 18.38 -4.97
CA LEU A 114 -7.31 17.48 -6.04
C LEU A 114 -8.53 16.76 -6.65
N PRO A 115 -9.50 17.49 -7.22
CA PRO A 115 -10.77 16.92 -7.66
C PRO A 115 -10.56 15.81 -8.70
N GLY A 116 -11.18 14.66 -8.44
CA GLY A 116 -11.09 13.47 -9.30
C GLY A 116 -9.88 12.58 -9.04
N LEU A 117 -8.95 12.92 -8.13
CA LEU A 117 -7.81 12.08 -7.82
C LEU A 117 -8.26 10.73 -7.24
N LEU A 118 -9.17 10.72 -6.29
CA LEU A 118 -9.66 9.46 -5.69
C LEU A 118 -10.39 8.59 -6.72
N ARG A 119 -11.15 9.20 -7.63
CA ARG A 119 -11.79 8.45 -8.72
C ARG A 119 -10.75 7.86 -9.69
N ALA A 120 -9.72 8.63 -10.05
CA ALA A 120 -8.63 8.14 -10.90
C ALA A 120 -7.85 7.00 -10.21
N THR A 121 -7.64 7.10 -8.90
CA THR A 121 -7.02 6.04 -8.08
C THR A 121 -7.84 4.76 -8.09
N ASN A 122 -9.15 4.86 -7.87
CA ASN A 122 -10.06 3.72 -7.95
C ASN A 122 -10.01 3.08 -9.34
N GLU A 123 -10.13 3.87 -10.41
CA GLU A 123 -10.10 3.39 -11.78
C GLU A 123 -8.78 2.70 -12.11
N TRP A 124 -7.66 3.27 -11.67
CA TRP A 124 -6.33 2.69 -11.91
C TRP A 124 -6.21 1.29 -11.29
N PHE A 125 -6.53 1.14 -10.01
CA PHE A 125 -6.47 -0.16 -9.35
C PHE A 125 -7.51 -1.16 -9.86
N ARG A 126 -8.64 -0.68 -10.36
CA ARG A 126 -9.66 -1.53 -10.98
C ARG A 126 -9.12 -2.24 -12.22
N ILE A 127 -8.32 -1.54 -13.04
CA ILE A 127 -7.93 -2.00 -14.38
C ILE A 127 -6.46 -2.40 -14.53
N TYR A 128 -5.58 -2.11 -13.57
CA TYR A 128 -4.13 -2.23 -13.75
C TYR A 128 -3.62 -3.65 -14.03
N LYS A 129 -4.38 -4.68 -13.71
CA LYS A 129 -4.04 -6.08 -13.99
C LYS A 129 -4.56 -6.60 -15.32
N ILE A 130 -5.43 -5.87 -16.01
CA ILE A 130 -5.98 -6.27 -17.33
C ILE A 130 -4.86 -6.52 -18.36
N PRO A 131 -3.80 -5.70 -18.46
CA PRO A 131 -2.69 -5.98 -19.37
C PRO A 131 -1.94 -7.28 -19.08
N ASP A 132 -2.06 -7.82 -17.86
CA ASP A 132 -1.51 -9.12 -17.46
C ASP A 132 -2.47 -10.28 -17.67
N GLY A 133 -3.62 -10.02 -18.30
CA GLY A 133 -4.65 -11.03 -18.60
C GLY A 133 -5.56 -11.36 -17.42
N LYS A 134 -5.60 -10.54 -16.38
CA LYS A 134 -6.50 -10.68 -15.23
C LYS A 134 -7.80 -9.92 -15.47
N PRO A 135 -8.91 -10.32 -14.81
CA PRO A 135 -10.12 -9.53 -14.80
C PRO A 135 -9.93 -8.20 -14.08
N GLU A 136 -10.93 -7.33 -14.18
CA GLU A 136 -10.99 -6.12 -13.34
C GLU A 136 -11.08 -6.48 -11.87
N ASN A 137 -10.35 -5.72 -11.04
CA ASN A 137 -10.50 -5.80 -9.60
C ASN A 137 -11.77 -5.10 -9.13
N GLN A 138 -12.19 -5.44 -7.92
CA GLN A 138 -13.31 -4.81 -7.24
C GLN A 138 -12.82 -4.06 -6.01
N PHE A 139 -13.70 -3.24 -5.46
CA PHE A 139 -13.47 -2.58 -4.18
C PHE A 139 -14.59 -2.93 -3.20
N ALA A 140 -14.24 -3.08 -1.93
CA ALA A 140 -15.23 -3.02 -0.87
C ALA A 140 -15.81 -1.59 -0.75
N PHE A 141 -16.85 -1.43 0.04
CA PHE A 141 -17.52 -0.16 0.28
C PHE A 141 -17.96 0.57 -1.01
N SER A 142 -18.31 -0.19 -2.05
CA SER A 142 -18.69 0.37 -3.36
C SER A 142 -17.62 1.29 -3.98
N GLY A 143 -16.35 1.09 -3.62
CA GLY A 143 -15.23 1.91 -4.10
C GLY A 143 -15.04 3.25 -3.37
N GLU A 144 -15.76 3.48 -2.29
CA GLU A 144 -15.60 4.67 -1.46
C GLU A 144 -14.23 4.69 -0.77
N CYS A 145 -13.55 5.83 -0.81
CA CYS A 145 -12.40 6.09 0.04
C CYS A 145 -12.88 6.45 1.45
N LYS A 146 -12.54 5.64 2.44
CA LYS A 146 -12.86 5.91 3.84
C LYS A 146 -11.96 7.00 4.40
N ASN A 147 -12.46 7.73 5.39
CA ASN A 147 -11.81 8.89 5.97
C ASN A 147 -10.54 8.55 6.75
N LYS A 148 -9.82 9.58 7.15
CA LYS A 148 -8.59 9.49 7.93
C LYS A 148 -8.74 8.63 9.18
N LYS A 149 -9.86 8.75 9.91
CA LYS A 149 -10.07 7.98 11.15
C LYS A 149 -10.03 6.48 10.84
N TYR A 150 -10.78 6.04 9.84
CA TYR A 150 -10.82 4.64 9.41
C TYR A 150 -9.42 4.18 8.92
N ALA A 151 -8.76 5.00 8.12
CA ALA A 151 -7.40 4.71 7.64
C ALA A 151 -6.42 4.51 8.79
N MET A 152 -6.47 5.34 9.83
CA MET A 152 -5.61 5.21 11.01
C MET A 152 -5.92 3.96 11.85
N ASP A 153 -7.17 3.49 11.86
CA ASP A 153 -7.54 2.24 12.52
C ASP A 153 -6.92 1.06 11.75
N VAL A 154 -7.00 1.05 10.41
CA VAL A 154 -6.33 0.04 9.54
C VAL A 154 -4.81 0.04 9.77
N VAL A 155 -4.17 1.21 9.81
CA VAL A 155 -2.71 1.30 10.07
C VAL A 155 -2.34 0.68 11.42
N ARG A 156 -3.13 0.92 12.48
CA ARG A 156 -2.88 0.33 13.80
C ARG A 156 -3.06 -1.18 13.80
N GLU A 157 -4.13 -1.68 13.17
CA GLU A 157 -4.40 -3.13 13.06
C GLU A 157 -3.27 -3.85 12.32
N CYS A 158 -2.78 -3.29 11.22
CA CYS A 158 -1.65 -3.86 10.49
C CYS A 158 -0.33 -3.78 11.28
N ALA A 159 -0.12 -2.71 12.06
CA ALA A 159 1.04 -2.60 12.95
C ALA A 159 0.99 -3.63 14.09
N GLU A 160 -0.18 -3.84 14.71
CA GLU A 160 -0.38 -4.88 15.72
C GLU A 160 -0.19 -6.29 15.14
N SER A 161 -0.65 -6.52 13.93
CA SER A 161 -0.45 -7.79 13.21
C SER A 161 1.04 -8.04 12.96
N TRP A 162 1.78 -7.03 12.52
CA TRP A 162 3.23 -7.10 12.38
C TRP A 162 3.94 -7.41 13.71
N GLU A 163 3.53 -6.77 14.82
CA GLU A 163 4.10 -7.06 16.15
C GLU A 163 3.84 -8.51 16.56
N LYS A 164 2.64 -9.03 16.33
CA LYS A 164 2.32 -10.44 16.59
C LYS A 164 3.17 -11.38 15.75
N LEU A 165 3.41 -11.03 14.49
CA LEU A 165 4.25 -11.79 13.57
C LEU A 165 5.69 -11.87 14.06
N ILE A 166 6.34 -10.74 14.34
CA ILE A 166 7.76 -10.69 14.74
C ILE A 166 8.02 -11.26 16.14
N THR A 167 7.00 -11.27 17.01
CA THR A 167 7.07 -11.86 18.35
C THR A 167 6.71 -13.34 18.37
N GLY A 168 6.37 -13.93 17.22
CA GLY A 168 6.01 -15.35 17.10
C GLY A 168 4.62 -15.70 17.65
N LYS A 169 3.77 -14.71 17.89
CA LYS A 169 2.38 -14.91 18.34
C LYS A 169 1.45 -15.33 17.20
N THR A 170 1.85 -15.07 15.96
CA THR A 170 1.17 -15.51 14.74
C THR A 170 2.14 -16.31 13.88
N PRO A 171 1.70 -17.40 13.24
CA PRO A 171 2.53 -18.17 12.32
C PRO A 171 3.04 -17.29 11.17
N LYS A 172 4.36 -17.35 10.91
CA LYS A 172 4.98 -16.54 9.86
C LYS A 172 4.81 -17.10 8.44
N GLY A 173 4.31 -18.33 8.30
CA GLY A 173 4.29 -18.99 7.00
C GLY A 173 5.69 -18.99 6.34
N ASP A 174 5.73 -18.59 5.08
CA ASP A 174 6.97 -18.52 4.29
C ASP A 174 7.71 -17.17 4.42
N ILE A 175 7.23 -16.26 5.29
CA ILE A 175 7.85 -14.94 5.47
C ILE A 175 9.24 -15.10 6.09
N ASN A 176 10.24 -14.49 5.47
CA ASN A 176 11.59 -14.42 6.02
C ASN A 176 11.68 -13.21 6.99
N LEU A 177 11.75 -13.51 8.28
CA LEU A 177 11.89 -12.51 9.34
C LEU A 177 13.36 -12.13 9.64
N TYR A 178 14.32 -12.81 9.01
CA TYR A 178 15.73 -12.55 9.24
C TYR A 178 16.26 -11.51 8.27
N VAL A 179 16.95 -10.51 8.79
CA VAL A 179 17.78 -9.60 8.00
C VAL A 179 19.15 -10.26 7.86
N GLU A 180 19.50 -10.75 6.68
CA GLU A 180 20.89 -11.07 6.37
C GLU A 180 21.68 -9.76 6.42
N ARG A 181 22.47 -9.55 7.48
CA ARG A 181 23.50 -8.53 7.47
C ARG A 181 24.63 -9.03 6.60
N ASN A 182 24.68 -8.61 5.35
CA ASN A 182 25.87 -8.71 4.55
C ASN A 182 26.94 -7.83 5.24
N TYR A 183 27.76 -8.42 6.08
CA TYR A 183 29.03 -7.83 6.44
C TYR A 183 29.89 -7.90 5.19
N ASP A 184 30.02 -6.76 4.50
CA ASP A 184 31.08 -6.59 3.50
C ASP A 184 32.41 -6.79 4.23
N SER A 185 32.99 -7.97 4.07
CA SER A 185 34.33 -8.31 4.56
C SER A 185 35.42 -7.79 3.63
N THR A 186 35.23 -6.62 3.05
CA THR A 186 36.27 -5.96 2.24
C THR A 186 36.72 -4.67 2.90
N ASN A 187 37.41 -4.80 4.05
CA ASN A 187 38.34 -3.83 4.57
C ASN A 187 39.37 -4.56 5.45
N THR A 188 40.34 -5.17 4.82
CA THR A 188 41.67 -5.43 5.34
C THR A 188 42.69 -5.04 4.30
#